data_6fe97f478dc5adb170c700326d931170
#
_entry.id   6fe97f478dc5adb170c700326d931170
#
_cell.length_a   1.000
_cell.length_b   1.000
_cell.length_c   1.000
_cell.angle_alpha   90.00
_cell.angle_beta   90.00
_cell.angle_gamma   90.00
#
_symmetry.space_group_name_H-M   'P 1'
#
loop_
_entity.id
_entity.type
_entity.pdbx_description
1 polymer ?
#
loop_
_entity_poly.entity_id
_entity_poly.type
_entity_poly.pdbx_seq_one_letter_code
_entity_poly.pdbx_strand_id
1 'polypeptide(L)'
;MSHPKNTKKGDREPARQFGTGLRKITFLHEDEVASPPSRLPAQPPLSSPNPYLGKWAALEVLRITPPGAYLAVDTEEVLLPRRYFPEEGLQEGDQIEVFIYHDNEGRLIATTLHPYALLGEVAFLETKAVTKEGAFMAWGIHRDLFVPFAEQPTRFVQDASYPIVVYVDHVSGRLTGSGELRKHIGNELPSYTPGQAVEALIVENHERGYRAVVNHRHLGMLYHSDLAEPLTIGDRITSYIVRTREDGKLDLAPNPIGVARLKTNSDYILQLLTERGGSLPLGDKSSAEDIAALTKLSKKAFKMAIGVLYKQRLIELTPQSIHLAKRE
;
A
#
# COMPACT_ATOMS: atom_id res chain seq x y z
N MET A 1 -7.00 69.40 38.58
CA MET A 1 -7.07 68.07 39.16
C MET A 1 -7.33 67.16 37.96
N SER A 2 -6.25 66.61 37.46
CA SER A 2 -6.11 66.16 36.07
C SER A 2 -6.22 64.67 35.96
N HIS A 3 -7.09 64.19 35.04
CA HIS A 3 -7.10 62.82 34.58
C HIS A 3 -6.14 62.65 33.41
N PRO A 4 -5.35 61.61 33.33
CA PRO A 4 -4.75 61.20 32.05
C PRO A 4 -5.61 60.11 31.39
N LYS A 5 -5.89 60.31 30.12
CA LYS A 5 -6.45 59.38 29.18
C LYS A 5 -5.44 58.27 28.85
N ASN A 6 -5.86 57.02 28.97
CA ASN A 6 -5.08 55.88 28.50
C ASN A 6 -5.76 55.27 27.26
N THR A 7 -5.14 55.48 26.10
CA THR A 7 -5.57 54.93 24.80
C THR A 7 -4.97 53.54 24.65
N LYS A 8 -5.81 52.51 24.71
CA LYS A 8 -5.43 51.12 24.32
C LYS A 8 -5.41 51.01 22.80
N LYS A 9 -4.23 50.82 22.24
CA LYS A 9 -4.00 50.32 20.89
C LYS A 9 -4.43 48.87 20.81
N GLY A 10 -5.32 48.55 19.88
CA GLY A 10 -5.73 47.18 19.57
C GLY A 10 -4.66 46.48 18.74
N ASP A 11 -4.07 45.48 19.31
CA ASP A 11 -3.19 44.54 18.58
C ASP A 11 -4.10 43.57 17.82
N ARG A 12 -3.99 43.64 16.49
CA ARG A 12 -4.55 42.66 15.57
C ARG A 12 -3.68 41.40 15.63
N GLU A 13 -4.23 40.31 16.12
CA GLU A 13 -3.61 38.99 15.93
C GLU A 13 -3.48 38.63 14.43
N PRO A 14 -2.33 38.12 13.98
CA PRO A 14 -2.20 37.61 12.63
C PRO A 14 -2.93 36.28 12.48
N ALA A 15 -3.66 36.14 11.38
CA ALA A 15 -4.34 34.93 10.97
C ALA A 15 -3.43 33.71 11.03
N ARG A 16 -3.85 32.66 11.73
CA ARG A 16 -3.18 31.35 11.74
C ARG A 16 -3.32 30.74 10.34
N GLN A 17 -2.21 30.70 9.62
CA GLN A 17 -2.05 29.84 8.47
C GLN A 17 -2.06 28.39 8.97
N PHE A 18 -3.06 27.62 8.54
CA PHE A 18 -3.04 26.17 8.67
C PHE A 18 -1.96 25.63 7.72
N GLY A 19 -0.78 25.43 8.25
CA GLY A 19 0.27 24.67 7.58
C GLY A 19 -0.14 23.21 7.51
N THR A 20 -0.27 22.68 6.29
CA THR A 20 -0.35 21.25 6.00
C THR A 20 0.97 20.60 6.39
N GLY A 21 1.14 20.33 7.67
CA GLY A 21 2.32 19.67 8.22
C GLY A 21 2.25 18.16 8.00
N LEU A 22 2.57 17.70 6.79
CA LEU A 22 3.05 16.34 6.59
C LEU A 22 4.35 16.16 7.35
N ARG A 23 4.28 15.64 8.58
CA ARG A 23 5.48 15.27 9.33
C ARG A 23 6.15 14.12 8.59
N LYS A 24 7.34 14.38 8.06
CA LYS A 24 8.27 13.36 7.58
C LYS A 24 8.41 12.29 8.66
N ILE A 25 7.98 11.08 8.38
CA ILE A 25 8.30 9.91 9.19
C ILE A 25 9.74 9.56 8.84
N THR A 26 10.67 10.00 9.67
CA THR A 26 12.10 9.71 9.50
C THR A 26 12.38 8.41 10.23
N PHE A 27 12.51 7.32 9.51
CA PHE A 27 13.12 6.11 10.04
C PHE A 27 14.64 6.35 10.13
N LEU A 28 15.24 5.94 11.24
CA LEU A 28 16.66 6.15 11.55
C LEU A 28 17.57 5.70 10.40
N HIS A 29 18.59 6.50 10.11
CA HIS A 29 19.58 6.28 9.07
C HIS A 29 20.29 4.92 9.23
N GLU A 30 20.31 4.13 8.15
CA GLU A 30 21.24 3.02 7.95
C GLU A 30 22.37 3.50 7.02
N ASP A 31 23.38 4.16 7.59
CA ASP A 31 24.71 4.37 7.00
C ASP A 31 25.82 4.14 8.05
N GLU A 32 25.70 3.07 8.84
CA GLU A 32 26.84 2.44 9.51
C GLU A 32 27.00 1.04 8.94
N VAL A 33 28.15 0.81 8.33
CA VAL A 33 28.61 -0.48 7.82
C VAL A 33 28.72 -1.43 9.01
N ALA A 34 27.61 -2.08 9.35
CA ALA A 34 27.56 -3.21 10.27
C ALA A 34 27.69 -4.49 9.46
N SER A 35 28.57 -5.37 9.90
CA SER A 35 28.75 -6.74 9.44
C SER A 35 27.41 -7.44 9.19
N PRO A 36 27.31 -8.37 8.22
CA PRO A 36 26.03 -9.02 7.91
C PRO A 36 25.43 -9.61 9.18
N PRO A 37 24.17 -9.29 9.51
CA PRO A 37 23.55 -9.82 10.71
C PRO A 37 23.55 -11.35 10.59
N SER A 38 24.13 -12.00 11.61
CA SER A 38 23.91 -13.41 11.87
C SER A 38 22.42 -13.71 11.66
N ARG A 39 22.11 -14.74 10.86
CA ARG A 39 20.74 -15.21 10.60
C ARG A 39 19.91 -15.11 11.88
N LEU A 40 18.97 -14.17 11.90
CA LEU A 40 17.91 -14.17 12.89
C LEU A 40 17.25 -15.56 12.81
N PRO A 41 16.96 -16.19 13.93
CA PRO A 41 16.22 -17.45 13.91
C PRO A 41 14.92 -17.19 13.14
N ALA A 42 14.63 -18.08 12.17
CA ALA A 42 13.41 -18.05 11.39
C ALA A 42 12.24 -17.98 12.37
N GLN A 43 11.51 -16.86 12.37
CA GLN A 43 10.26 -16.80 13.10
C GLN A 43 9.34 -17.87 12.50
N PRO A 44 8.67 -18.67 13.34
CA PRO A 44 7.75 -19.65 12.81
C PRO A 44 6.71 -18.95 11.92
N PRO A 45 6.24 -19.62 10.85
CA PRO A 45 5.21 -19.07 9.99
C PRO A 45 4.04 -18.57 10.86
N LEU A 46 3.36 -17.52 10.42
CA LEU A 46 2.16 -16.92 11.05
C LEU A 46 1.02 -17.97 11.18
N SER A 47 1.28 -19.03 11.91
CA SER A 47 0.33 -20.12 12.13
C SER A 47 -0.51 -19.79 13.35
N SER A 48 -1.78 -19.48 13.12
CA SER A 48 -2.79 -19.50 14.17
C SER A 48 -2.94 -20.93 14.70
N PRO A 49 -3.13 -21.12 16.02
CA PRO A 49 -3.53 -22.42 16.57
C PRO A 49 -4.88 -22.89 15.99
N ASN A 50 -5.72 -21.98 15.52
CA ASN A 50 -6.93 -22.28 14.78
C ASN A 50 -6.73 -21.99 13.29
N PRO A 51 -6.89 -22.97 12.37
CA PRO A 51 -6.62 -22.80 10.94
C PRO A 51 -7.55 -21.81 10.23
N TYR A 52 -8.70 -21.52 10.82
CA TYR A 52 -9.71 -20.60 10.27
C TYR A 52 -9.55 -19.15 10.73
N LEU A 53 -8.83 -18.91 11.84
CA LEU A 53 -8.67 -17.57 12.40
C LEU A 53 -8.03 -16.60 11.40
N GLY A 54 -8.68 -15.47 11.16
CA GLY A 54 -8.22 -14.42 10.27
C GLY A 54 -8.37 -14.75 8.78
N LYS A 55 -9.25 -15.71 8.43
CA LYS A 55 -9.49 -16.17 7.06
C LYS A 55 -10.98 -16.28 6.75
N TRP A 56 -11.30 -16.33 5.46
CA TRP A 56 -12.60 -16.73 4.96
C TRP A 56 -12.74 -18.24 4.94
N ALA A 57 -13.91 -18.73 5.31
CA ALA A 57 -14.27 -20.14 5.25
C ALA A 57 -15.75 -20.30 4.86
N ALA A 58 -16.04 -21.27 3.99
CA ALA A 58 -17.40 -21.72 3.74
C ALA A 58 -17.76 -22.77 4.79
N LEU A 59 -18.74 -22.48 5.65
CA LEU A 59 -19.11 -23.29 6.80
C LEU A 59 -20.59 -23.65 6.74
N GLU A 60 -20.93 -24.85 7.20
CA GLU A 60 -22.31 -25.34 7.29
C GLU A 60 -23.01 -24.79 8.54
N VAL A 61 -24.27 -24.38 8.37
CA VAL A 61 -25.16 -23.97 9.45
C VAL A 61 -25.69 -25.19 10.18
N LEU A 62 -25.22 -25.41 11.42
CA LEU A 62 -25.66 -26.54 12.24
C LEU A 62 -27.03 -26.31 12.89
N ARG A 63 -27.27 -25.09 13.38
CA ARG A 63 -28.51 -24.72 14.05
C ARG A 63 -28.68 -23.21 14.14
N ILE A 64 -29.92 -22.75 14.21
CA ILE A 64 -30.27 -21.34 14.36
C ILE A 64 -30.89 -21.10 15.74
N THR A 65 -30.43 -20.05 16.39
CA THR A 65 -30.83 -19.66 17.74
C THR A 65 -31.15 -18.16 17.80
N PRO A 66 -31.75 -17.64 18.89
CA PRO A 66 -32.00 -16.20 19.02
C PRO A 66 -30.78 -15.31 18.81
N PRO A 67 -29.56 -15.58 19.34
CA PRO A 67 -28.38 -14.77 19.11
C PRO A 67 -27.81 -14.88 17.68
N GLY A 68 -28.05 -15.98 16.96
CA GLY A 68 -27.52 -16.20 15.62
C GLY A 68 -27.47 -17.65 15.19
N ALA A 69 -26.73 -17.95 14.13
CA ALA A 69 -26.47 -19.30 13.64
C ALA A 69 -25.14 -19.84 14.20
N TYR A 70 -25.13 -21.11 14.57
CA TYR A 70 -23.90 -21.83 14.90
C TYR A 70 -23.43 -22.59 13.66
N LEU A 71 -22.17 -22.35 13.29
CA LEU A 71 -21.53 -22.89 12.09
C LEU A 71 -20.50 -23.95 12.50
N ALA A 72 -20.33 -24.99 11.67
CA ALA A 72 -19.39 -26.08 11.90
C ALA A 72 -17.95 -25.63 11.63
N VAL A 73 -17.06 -25.81 12.63
CA VAL A 73 -15.61 -25.57 12.51
C VAL A 73 -14.89 -26.79 13.09
N ASP A 74 -14.49 -27.73 12.24
CA ASP A 74 -13.91 -29.02 12.64
C ASP A 74 -14.76 -29.73 13.73
N THR A 75 -14.26 -29.73 14.97
CA THR A 75 -14.96 -30.33 16.14
C THR A 75 -15.65 -29.30 17.03
N GLU A 76 -15.59 -28.02 16.66
CA GLU A 76 -16.13 -26.89 17.41
C GLU A 76 -17.25 -26.19 16.63
N GLU A 77 -17.94 -25.28 17.27
CA GLU A 77 -18.94 -24.43 16.66
C GLU A 77 -18.53 -22.97 16.79
N VAL A 78 -18.80 -22.16 15.75
CA VAL A 78 -18.61 -20.73 15.79
C VAL A 78 -19.94 -20.01 15.60
N LEU A 79 -20.20 -18.96 16.39
CA LEU A 79 -21.41 -18.16 16.30
C LEU A 79 -21.27 -17.13 15.16
N LEU A 80 -22.24 -17.14 14.23
CA LEU A 80 -22.54 -16.04 13.32
C LEU A 80 -23.71 -15.23 13.91
N PRO A 81 -23.50 -14.03 14.46
CA PRO A 81 -24.56 -13.18 14.98
C PRO A 81 -25.65 -12.88 13.96
N ARG A 82 -26.90 -12.82 14.39
CA ARG A 82 -28.05 -12.60 13.49
C ARG A 82 -27.96 -11.34 12.62
N ARG A 83 -27.31 -10.29 13.10
CA ARG A 83 -27.05 -9.04 12.34
C ARG A 83 -26.19 -9.22 11.09
N TYR A 84 -25.54 -10.36 10.93
CA TYR A 84 -24.68 -10.70 9.79
C TYR A 84 -25.33 -11.72 8.86
N PHE A 85 -26.60 -12.03 9.04
CA PHE A 85 -27.32 -12.92 8.13
C PHE A 85 -27.51 -12.22 6.78
N PRO A 86 -27.48 -12.96 5.66
CA PRO A 86 -27.87 -12.44 4.36
C PRO A 86 -29.36 -12.05 4.37
N GLU A 87 -29.75 -11.14 3.46
CA GLU A 87 -31.13 -10.62 3.37
C GLU A 87 -32.17 -11.72 3.09
N GLU A 88 -31.81 -12.73 2.32
CA GLU A 88 -32.63 -13.91 1.99
C GLU A 88 -32.86 -14.85 3.20
N GLY A 89 -32.17 -14.60 4.28
CA GLY A 89 -32.21 -15.42 5.49
C GLY A 89 -31.19 -16.56 5.46
N LEU A 90 -31.29 -17.45 6.45
CA LEU A 90 -30.38 -18.58 6.63
C LEU A 90 -31.15 -19.76 7.20
N GLN A 91 -30.87 -20.98 6.75
CA GLN A 91 -31.49 -22.23 7.19
C GLN A 91 -30.42 -23.23 7.67
N GLU A 92 -30.83 -24.19 8.51
CA GLU A 92 -29.97 -25.29 8.90
C GLU A 92 -29.59 -26.15 7.69
N GLY A 93 -28.31 -26.49 7.56
CA GLY A 93 -27.72 -27.17 6.40
C GLY A 93 -27.22 -26.25 5.30
N ASP A 94 -27.50 -24.96 5.35
CA ASP A 94 -26.93 -24.01 4.35
C ASP A 94 -25.41 -23.89 4.52
N GLN A 95 -24.73 -23.60 3.40
CA GLN A 95 -23.32 -23.23 3.38
C GLN A 95 -23.20 -21.71 3.29
N ILE A 96 -22.45 -21.10 4.22
CA ILE A 96 -22.24 -19.66 4.22
C ILE A 96 -20.75 -19.33 4.30
N GLU A 97 -20.31 -18.38 3.46
CA GLU A 97 -18.94 -17.87 3.50
C GLU A 97 -18.82 -16.78 4.57
N VAL A 98 -17.93 -16.99 5.54
CA VAL A 98 -17.74 -16.12 6.69
C VAL A 98 -16.28 -15.88 6.99
N PHE A 99 -15.98 -14.72 7.56
CA PHE A 99 -14.67 -14.40 8.14
C PHE A 99 -14.67 -14.72 9.64
N ILE A 100 -13.62 -15.40 10.11
CA ILE A 100 -13.49 -15.87 11.50
C ILE A 100 -12.51 -14.97 12.26
N TYR A 101 -12.93 -14.48 13.42
CA TYR A 101 -12.12 -13.63 14.28
C TYR A 101 -12.49 -13.84 15.76
N HIS A 102 -11.82 -13.13 16.69
CA HIS A 102 -12.18 -13.18 18.11
C HIS A 102 -13.08 -12.01 18.52
N ASP A 103 -14.11 -12.28 19.32
CA ASP A 103 -14.89 -11.24 20.01
C ASP A 103 -14.12 -10.59 21.17
N ASN A 104 -14.77 -9.66 21.90
CA ASN A 104 -14.14 -8.96 23.02
C ASN A 104 -13.76 -9.90 24.19
N GLU A 105 -14.47 -11.02 24.33
CA GLU A 105 -14.22 -12.04 25.36
C GLU A 105 -13.17 -13.08 24.94
N GLY A 106 -12.69 -13.00 23.68
CA GLY A 106 -11.69 -13.91 23.13
C GLY A 106 -12.25 -15.21 22.57
N ARG A 107 -13.58 -15.30 22.37
CA ARG A 107 -14.23 -16.44 21.71
C ARG A 107 -14.18 -16.25 20.19
N LEU A 108 -14.08 -17.37 19.47
CA LEU A 108 -14.23 -17.33 18.01
C LEU A 108 -15.65 -16.91 17.63
N ILE A 109 -15.74 -16.01 16.67
CA ILE A 109 -16.99 -15.47 16.13
C ILE A 109 -16.87 -15.29 14.62
N ALA A 110 -17.98 -15.45 13.90
CA ALA A 110 -18.06 -15.30 12.46
C ALA A 110 -18.72 -13.97 12.07
N THR A 111 -18.40 -13.47 10.88
CA THR A 111 -19.06 -12.33 10.26
C THR A 111 -19.08 -12.48 8.75
N THR A 112 -20.08 -11.90 8.09
CA THR A 112 -20.13 -11.71 6.63
C THR A 112 -19.54 -10.38 6.19
N LEU A 113 -19.12 -9.52 7.13
CA LEU A 113 -18.41 -8.27 6.81
C LEU A 113 -16.99 -8.55 6.32
N HIS A 114 -16.54 -7.72 5.37
CA HIS A 114 -15.24 -7.86 4.74
C HIS A 114 -14.18 -7.03 5.46
N PRO A 115 -13.20 -7.64 6.14
CA PRO A 115 -12.06 -6.92 6.67
C PRO A 115 -11.19 -6.40 5.51
N TYR A 116 -10.53 -5.26 5.72
CA TYR A 116 -9.63 -4.66 4.72
C TYR A 116 -8.31 -5.41 4.53
N ALA A 117 -7.99 -6.33 5.44
CA ALA A 117 -6.85 -7.24 5.34
C ALA A 117 -7.13 -8.52 6.13
N LEU A 118 -6.70 -9.65 5.60
CA LEU A 118 -6.73 -10.96 6.25
C LEU A 118 -5.45 -11.19 7.07
N LEU A 119 -5.38 -12.31 7.79
CA LEU A 119 -4.16 -12.73 8.48
C LEU A 119 -2.98 -12.85 7.48
N GLY A 120 -1.89 -12.13 7.76
CA GLY A 120 -0.69 -12.05 6.93
C GLY A 120 -0.77 -10.98 5.83
N GLU A 121 -1.88 -10.30 5.67
CA GLU A 121 -2.05 -9.23 4.68
C GLU A 121 -1.77 -7.84 5.26
N VAL A 122 -1.45 -6.91 4.37
CA VAL A 122 -1.18 -5.51 4.69
C VAL A 122 -2.25 -4.62 4.09
N ALA A 123 -2.78 -3.71 4.92
CA ALA A 123 -3.66 -2.65 4.47
C ALA A 123 -3.23 -1.29 5.05
N PHE A 124 -3.69 -0.21 4.40
CA PHE A 124 -3.53 1.15 4.91
C PHE A 124 -4.79 1.49 5.69
N LEU A 125 -4.69 1.50 7.03
CA LEU A 125 -5.83 1.58 7.96
C LEU A 125 -5.83 2.90 8.73
N GLU A 126 -7.01 3.46 8.93
CA GLU A 126 -7.24 4.65 9.72
C GLU A 126 -7.30 4.33 11.22
N THR A 127 -6.68 5.19 12.03
CA THR A 127 -6.70 5.10 13.49
C THR A 127 -7.99 5.72 14.03
N LYS A 128 -8.90 4.91 14.55
CA LYS A 128 -10.15 5.38 15.17
C LYS A 128 -9.98 5.91 16.57
N ALA A 129 -9.14 5.28 17.38
CA ALA A 129 -8.91 5.67 18.75
C ALA A 129 -7.49 5.34 19.20
N VAL A 130 -6.96 6.13 20.11
CA VAL A 130 -5.70 5.88 20.80
C VAL A 130 -5.96 5.76 22.28
N THR A 131 -5.47 4.69 22.91
CA THR A 131 -5.58 4.42 24.33
C THR A 131 -4.20 4.40 24.99
N LYS A 132 -4.14 4.09 26.29
CA LYS A 132 -2.88 3.94 27.03
C LYS A 132 -2.11 2.66 26.68
N GLU A 133 -2.74 1.68 26.02
CA GLU A 133 -2.14 0.41 25.62
C GLU A 133 -1.72 0.38 24.15
N GLY A 134 -2.35 1.18 23.29
CA GLY A 134 -2.13 1.15 21.85
C GLY A 134 -3.18 1.92 21.07
N ALA A 135 -3.31 1.61 19.80
CA ALA A 135 -4.26 2.20 18.87
C ALA A 135 -5.27 1.17 18.37
N PHE A 136 -6.47 1.62 18.05
CA PHE A 136 -7.52 0.83 17.41
C PHE A 136 -7.71 1.34 15.98
N MET A 137 -7.60 0.45 14.99
CA MET A 137 -7.65 0.75 13.58
C MET A 137 -8.97 0.31 12.96
N ALA A 138 -9.55 1.15 12.10
CA ALA A 138 -10.70 0.76 11.28
C ALA A 138 -10.31 -0.40 10.37
N TRP A 139 -10.95 -1.57 10.57
CA TRP A 139 -10.56 -2.79 9.87
C TRP A 139 -11.65 -3.36 8.94
N GLY A 140 -12.73 -2.61 8.72
CA GLY A 140 -13.83 -3.03 7.84
C GLY A 140 -14.88 -3.93 8.50
N ILE A 141 -14.67 -4.41 9.72
CA ILE A 141 -15.63 -5.16 10.52
C ILE A 141 -15.98 -4.39 11.80
N HIS A 142 -16.98 -4.84 12.55
CA HIS A 142 -17.43 -4.11 13.75
C HIS A 142 -16.38 -4.02 14.86
N ARG A 143 -15.40 -4.93 14.85
CA ARG A 143 -14.29 -4.89 15.80
C ARG A 143 -13.09 -4.19 15.15
N ASP A 144 -12.65 -3.10 15.75
CA ASP A 144 -11.41 -2.44 15.33
C ASP A 144 -10.19 -3.31 15.64
N LEU A 145 -9.18 -3.26 14.77
CA LEU A 145 -7.94 -4.00 14.93
C LEU A 145 -7.04 -3.27 15.94
N PHE A 146 -6.64 -3.94 17.00
CA PHE A 146 -5.74 -3.38 17.99
C PHE A 146 -4.28 -3.42 17.53
N VAL A 147 -3.55 -2.32 17.73
CA VAL A 147 -2.11 -2.20 17.46
C VAL A 147 -1.42 -1.73 18.74
N PRO A 148 -0.72 -2.61 19.47
CA PRO A 148 -0.02 -2.24 20.70
C PRO A 148 1.13 -1.29 20.41
N PHE A 149 1.54 -0.50 21.40
CA PHE A 149 2.62 0.47 21.22
C PHE A 149 3.95 -0.15 20.79
N ALA A 150 4.24 -1.39 21.18
CA ALA A 150 5.44 -2.11 20.76
C ALA A 150 5.47 -2.48 19.27
N GLU A 151 4.31 -2.42 18.62
CA GLU A 151 4.12 -2.71 17.19
C GLU A 151 3.86 -1.44 16.37
N GLN A 152 4.15 -0.25 16.93
CA GLN A 152 4.05 1.03 16.27
C GLN A 152 5.45 1.61 16.03
N PRO A 153 5.92 1.77 14.79
CA PRO A 153 7.23 2.38 14.50
C PRO A 153 7.31 3.83 14.99
N THR A 154 6.15 4.51 15.00
CA THR A 154 5.95 5.82 15.62
C THR A 154 4.62 5.79 16.37
N ARG A 155 4.42 6.70 17.33
CA ARG A 155 3.10 6.81 18.00
C ARG A 155 2.02 7.16 16.99
N PHE A 156 1.01 6.30 16.88
CA PHE A 156 -0.12 6.56 16.00
C PHE A 156 -0.99 7.68 16.54
N VAL A 157 -1.56 8.44 15.64
CA VAL A 157 -2.43 9.59 15.96
C VAL A 157 -3.84 9.29 15.45
N GLN A 158 -4.84 9.67 16.20
CA GLN A 158 -6.24 9.51 15.80
C GLN A 158 -6.50 10.21 14.45
N ASP A 159 -7.37 9.63 13.63
CA ASP A 159 -7.75 10.07 12.29
C ASP A 159 -6.59 10.05 11.26
N ALA A 160 -5.42 9.54 11.63
CA ALA A 160 -4.31 9.29 10.71
C ALA A 160 -4.29 7.82 10.28
N SER A 161 -3.84 7.57 9.04
CA SER A 161 -3.76 6.22 8.46
C SER A 161 -2.33 5.72 8.39
N TYR A 162 -2.16 4.42 8.61
CA TYR A 162 -0.86 3.76 8.64
C TYR A 162 -0.91 2.41 7.91
N PRO A 163 0.20 1.97 7.29
CA PRO A 163 0.30 0.62 6.75
C PRO A 163 0.42 -0.39 7.90
N ILE A 164 -0.53 -1.33 7.95
CA ILE A 164 -0.67 -2.31 9.04
C ILE A 164 -0.70 -3.71 8.45
N VAL A 165 0.11 -4.61 8.98
CA VAL A 165 -0.01 -6.05 8.75
C VAL A 165 -0.84 -6.68 9.86
N VAL A 166 -1.72 -7.63 9.50
CA VAL A 166 -2.50 -8.41 10.46
C VAL A 166 -1.72 -9.67 10.82
N TYR A 167 -1.50 -9.89 12.11
CA TYR A 167 -0.81 -11.09 12.62
C TYR A 167 -1.54 -11.67 13.84
N VAL A 168 -1.15 -12.88 14.27
CA VAL A 168 -1.62 -13.46 15.51
C VAL A 168 -0.59 -13.16 16.61
N ASP A 169 -1.00 -12.44 17.64
CA ASP A 169 -0.18 -12.22 18.81
C ASP A 169 0.00 -13.53 19.60
N HIS A 170 1.24 -13.95 19.79
CA HIS A 170 1.58 -15.24 20.42
C HIS A 170 1.19 -15.35 21.89
N VAL A 171 1.04 -14.22 22.58
CA VAL A 171 0.68 -14.20 24.00
C VAL A 171 -0.82 -14.33 24.20
N SER A 172 -1.60 -13.54 23.44
CA SER A 172 -3.06 -13.52 23.56
C SER A 172 -3.77 -14.50 22.61
N GLY A 173 -3.10 -14.99 21.58
CA GLY A 173 -3.68 -15.79 20.49
C GLY A 173 -4.62 -15.01 19.57
N ARG A 174 -4.71 -13.69 19.71
CA ARG A 174 -5.68 -12.84 19.00
C ARG A 174 -5.08 -12.22 17.74
N LEU A 175 -5.96 -11.93 16.77
CA LEU A 175 -5.60 -11.08 15.63
C LEU A 175 -5.25 -9.68 16.13
N THR A 176 -4.08 -9.21 15.74
CA THR A 176 -3.45 -7.97 16.17
C THR A 176 -2.81 -7.31 14.96
N GLY A 177 -2.76 -5.99 14.94
CA GLY A 177 -2.09 -5.25 13.87
C GLY A 177 -0.66 -4.86 14.26
N SER A 178 0.21 -4.76 13.27
CA SER A 178 1.56 -4.23 13.43
C SER A 178 1.90 -3.25 12.31
N GLY A 179 2.42 -2.07 12.67
CA GLY A 179 3.06 -1.12 11.75
C GLY A 179 4.53 -1.44 11.50
N GLU A 180 5.12 -2.33 12.31
CA GLU A 180 6.49 -2.83 12.16
C GLU A 180 6.57 -3.89 11.06
N LEU A 181 6.26 -3.50 9.83
CA LEU A 181 6.11 -4.40 8.69
C LEU A 181 7.29 -5.36 8.50
N ARG A 182 8.51 -4.89 8.76
CA ARG A 182 9.73 -5.70 8.58
C ARG A 182 9.82 -6.91 9.52
N LYS A 183 9.09 -6.91 10.64
CA LYS A 183 9.02 -8.07 11.54
C LYS A 183 8.19 -9.21 10.96
N HIS A 184 7.24 -8.87 10.09
CA HIS A 184 6.21 -9.79 9.62
C HIS A 184 6.27 -10.09 8.12
N ILE A 185 7.02 -9.27 7.33
CA ILE A 185 7.09 -9.34 5.87
C ILE A 185 8.54 -9.57 5.42
N GLY A 186 8.71 -10.32 4.32
CA GLY A 186 10.03 -10.59 3.72
C GLY A 186 10.78 -11.75 4.34
N ASN A 187 10.09 -12.58 5.14
CA ASN A 187 10.68 -13.76 5.78
C ASN A 187 10.84 -14.95 4.80
N GLU A 188 10.16 -14.90 3.65
CA GLU A 188 10.24 -15.88 2.59
C GLU A 188 11.10 -15.34 1.43
N LEU A 189 11.86 -16.21 0.77
CA LEU A 189 12.58 -15.81 -0.44
C LEU A 189 11.58 -15.57 -1.57
N PRO A 190 11.63 -14.40 -2.24
CA PRO A 190 10.74 -14.11 -3.34
C PRO A 190 11.05 -14.98 -4.56
N SER A 191 10.00 -15.55 -5.16
CA SER A 191 10.09 -16.40 -6.37
C SER A 191 9.49 -15.73 -7.60
N TYR A 192 9.69 -14.41 -7.75
CA TYR A 192 9.19 -13.67 -8.89
C TYR A 192 10.14 -13.70 -10.07
N THR A 193 9.56 -13.66 -11.28
CA THR A 193 10.32 -13.52 -12.53
C THR A 193 10.35 -12.06 -13.00
N PRO A 194 11.45 -11.61 -13.64
CA PRO A 194 11.48 -10.28 -14.25
C PRO A 194 10.34 -10.08 -15.25
N GLY A 195 9.66 -8.94 -15.15
CA GLY A 195 8.47 -8.60 -15.95
C GLY A 195 7.14 -9.09 -15.39
N GLN A 196 7.13 -9.90 -14.34
CA GLN A 196 5.90 -10.33 -13.68
C GLN A 196 5.15 -9.13 -13.10
N ALA A 197 3.84 -9.06 -13.39
CA ALA A 197 2.94 -8.08 -12.77
C ALA A 197 2.62 -8.48 -11.33
N VAL A 198 2.64 -7.51 -10.42
CA VAL A 198 2.37 -7.67 -8.99
C VAL A 198 1.57 -6.49 -8.46
N GLU A 199 0.80 -6.71 -7.41
CA GLU A 199 0.23 -5.61 -6.63
C GLU A 199 1.30 -5.02 -5.70
N ALA A 200 1.38 -3.70 -5.64
CA ALA A 200 2.29 -2.96 -4.77
C ALA A 200 1.50 -1.92 -3.96
N LEU A 201 1.51 -2.07 -2.63
CA LEU A 201 1.00 -1.07 -1.71
C LEU A 201 2.16 -0.16 -1.28
N ILE A 202 2.03 1.14 -1.53
CA ILE A 202 3.03 2.14 -1.14
C ILE A 202 2.95 2.36 0.37
N VAL A 203 4.05 2.10 1.09
CA VAL A 203 4.07 2.13 2.56
C VAL A 203 4.99 3.21 3.13
N GLU A 204 5.94 3.71 2.34
CA GLU A 204 6.90 4.72 2.79
C GLU A 204 7.46 5.52 1.61
N ASN A 205 7.68 6.82 1.83
CA ASN A 205 8.43 7.66 0.91
C ASN A 205 9.87 7.79 1.40
N HIS A 206 10.80 7.27 0.62
CA HIS A 206 12.23 7.28 0.89
C HIS A 206 12.95 8.24 -0.08
N GLU A 207 14.15 8.66 0.25
CA GLU A 207 14.96 9.60 -0.55
C GLU A 207 15.11 9.18 -2.03
N ARG A 208 15.26 7.89 -2.30
CA ARG A 208 15.47 7.35 -3.66
C ARG A 208 14.20 6.92 -4.39
N GLY A 209 13.08 6.82 -3.67
CA GLY A 209 11.84 6.28 -4.22
C GLY A 209 10.86 5.88 -3.14
N TYR A 210 9.87 5.11 -3.54
CA TYR A 210 8.84 4.62 -2.63
C TYR A 210 9.10 3.16 -2.26
N ARG A 211 9.09 2.88 -0.96
CA ARG A 211 9.03 1.49 -0.49
C ARG A 211 7.60 0.99 -0.63
N ALA A 212 7.46 -0.23 -1.14
CA ALA A 212 6.17 -0.88 -1.32
C ALA A 212 6.16 -2.28 -0.71
N VAL A 213 4.98 -2.72 -0.29
CA VAL A 213 4.71 -4.12 0.02
C VAL A 213 4.13 -4.78 -1.22
N VAL A 214 4.77 -5.86 -1.67
CA VAL A 214 4.42 -6.60 -2.88
C VAL A 214 3.63 -7.86 -2.50
N ASN A 215 2.40 -7.98 -3.03
CA ASN A 215 1.51 -9.13 -2.80
C ASN A 215 1.41 -9.50 -1.31
N HIS A 216 1.37 -8.51 -0.41
CA HIS A 216 1.34 -8.64 1.05
C HIS A 216 2.54 -9.35 1.71
N ARG A 217 3.54 -9.83 0.95
CA ARG A 217 4.59 -10.74 1.43
C ARG A 217 6.02 -10.21 1.37
N HIS A 218 6.34 -9.37 0.37
CA HIS A 218 7.72 -8.96 0.12
C HIS A 218 7.86 -7.44 0.09
N LEU A 219 9.06 -6.95 0.37
CA LEU A 219 9.38 -5.53 0.26
C LEU A 219 9.99 -5.22 -1.12
N GLY A 220 9.53 -4.13 -1.72
CA GLY A 220 10.02 -3.63 -3.00
C GLY A 220 10.31 -2.14 -2.98
N MET A 221 11.04 -1.67 -3.99
CA MET A 221 11.40 -0.27 -4.20
C MET A 221 10.99 0.17 -5.60
N LEU A 222 10.22 1.24 -5.66
CA LEU A 222 9.90 2.01 -6.88
C LEU A 222 10.72 3.29 -6.86
N TYR A 223 11.63 3.48 -7.83
CA TYR A 223 12.49 4.65 -7.86
C TYR A 223 11.76 5.88 -8.39
N HIS A 224 11.99 7.06 -7.78
CA HIS A 224 11.44 8.34 -8.27
C HIS A 224 11.75 8.59 -9.75
N SER A 225 12.95 8.20 -10.22
CA SER A 225 13.38 8.37 -11.61
C SER A 225 12.52 7.60 -12.63
N ASP A 226 11.79 6.59 -12.20
CA ASP A 226 11.00 5.72 -13.07
C ASP A 226 9.51 6.11 -13.08
N LEU A 227 9.12 7.02 -12.20
CA LEU A 227 7.76 7.55 -12.06
C LEU A 227 7.57 8.81 -12.90
N ALA A 228 6.38 8.99 -13.48
CA ALA A 228 5.96 10.21 -14.16
C ALA A 228 5.35 11.21 -13.16
N GLU A 229 4.61 10.71 -12.18
CA GLU A 229 3.93 11.49 -11.14
C GLU A 229 4.29 10.91 -9.76
N PRO A 230 4.31 11.74 -8.71
CA PRO A 230 4.55 11.25 -7.35
C PRO A 230 3.41 10.35 -6.88
N LEU A 231 3.74 9.38 -6.02
CA LEU A 231 2.78 8.51 -5.37
C LEU A 231 2.52 8.96 -3.93
N THR A 232 1.40 8.51 -3.38
CA THR A 232 1.02 8.76 -1.99
C THR A 232 1.16 7.48 -1.17
N ILE A 233 1.52 7.58 0.10
CA ILE A 233 1.50 6.44 1.02
C ILE A 233 0.05 5.96 1.14
N GLY A 234 -0.16 4.65 0.96
CA GLY A 234 -1.48 4.03 0.88
C GLY A 234 -1.94 3.70 -0.54
N ASP A 235 -1.29 4.26 -1.58
CA ASP A 235 -1.64 3.92 -2.96
C ASP A 235 -1.39 2.43 -3.23
N ARG A 236 -2.36 1.80 -3.90
CA ARG A 236 -2.25 0.44 -4.46
C ARG A 236 -2.10 0.55 -5.96
N ILE A 237 -1.01 0.04 -6.48
CA ILE A 237 -0.71 0.10 -7.91
C ILE A 237 -0.26 -1.27 -8.44
N THR A 238 -0.55 -1.52 -9.71
CA THR A 238 0.13 -2.63 -10.42
C THR A 238 1.54 -2.19 -10.76
N SER A 239 2.51 -3.01 -10.36
CA SER A 239 3.93 -2.83 -10.63
C SER A 239 4.50 -4.07 -11.28
N TYR A 240 5.72 -3.97 -11.82
CA TYR A 240 6.39 -5.06 -12.53
C TYR A 240 7.74 -5.33 -11.89
N ILE A 241 8.06 -6.60 -11.66
CA ILE A 241 9.34 -7.02 -11.09
C ILE A 241 10.47 -6.71 -12.09
N VAL A 242 11.44 -5.91 -11.67
CA VAL A 242 12.67 -5.67 -12.43
C VAL A 242 13.68 -6.77 -12.14
N ARG A 243 13.93 -7.00 -10.85
CA ARG A 243 14.81 -8.06 -10.35
C ARG A 243 14.56 -8.30 -8.86
N THR A 244 14.96 -9.47 -8.42
CA THR A 244 15.17 -9.77 -7.01
C THR A 244 16.63 -9.45 -6.66
N ARG A 245 16.86 -8.74 -5.57
CA ARG A 245 18.19 -8.45 -5.05
C ARG A 245 18.71 -9.61 -4.20
N GLU A 246 19.99 -9.60 -3.90
CA GLU A 246 20.62 -10.60 -3.02
C GLU A 246 20.05 -10.58 -1.58
N ASP A 247 19.61 -9.41 -1.12
CA ASP A 247 18.95 -9.22 0.20
C ASP A 247 17.46 -9.62 0.21
N GLY A 248 16.96 -10.23 -0.86
CA GLY A 248 15.56 -10.66 -1.01
C GLY A 248 14.58 -9.53 -1.31
N LYS A 249 15.02 -8.28 -1.38
CA LYS A 249 14.15 -7.15 -1.75
C LYS A 249 13.96 -7.09 -3.27
N LEU A 250 12.89 -6.46 -3.70
CA LEU A 250 12.48 -6.37 -5.10
C LEU A 250 12.73 -4.97 -5.66
N ASP A 251 13.36 -4.87 -6.83
CA ASP A 251 13.30 -3.65 -7.63
C ASP A 251 12.04 -3.71 -8.50
N LEU A 252 11.24 -2.65 -8.47
CA LEU A 252 9.95 -2.55 -9.16
C LEU A 252 9.99 -1.48 -10.24
N ALA A 253 9.14 -1.66 -11.26
CA ALA A 253 8.85 -0.65 -12.27
C ALA A 253 7.34 -0.36 -12.34
N PRO A 254 6.91 0.90 -12.57
CA PRO A 254 5.48 1.24 -12.67
C PRO A 254 4.82 0.75 -13.97
N ASN A 255 5.61 0.31 -14.93
CA ASN A 255 5.16 -0.13 -16.24
C ASN A 255 5.87 -1.43 -16.66
N PRO A 256 5.31 -2.23 -17.59
CA PRO A 256 5.95 -3.43 -18.13
C PRO A 256 7.40 -3.20 -18.56
N ILE A 257 8.26 -4.22 -18.38
CA ILE A 257 9.69 -4.11 -18.65
C ILE A 257 10.03 -4.77 -20.00
N GLY A 258 11.16 -4.35 -20.60
CA GLY A 258 11.74 -4.99 -21.77
C GLY A 258 11.23 -4.45 -23.09
N VAL A 259 11.36 -5.26 -24.14
CA VAL A 259 11.04 -4.89 -25.54
C VAL A 259 9.57 -4.47 -25.69
N ALA A 260 8.65 -5.11 -24.94
CA ALA A 260 7.24 -4.76 -24.95
C ALA A 260 7.01 -3.30 -24.47
N ARG A 261 7.67 -2.88 -23.39
CA ARG A 261 7.60 -1.50 -22.89
C ARG A 261 8.16 -0.49 -23.90
N LEU A 262 9.32 -0.81 -24.47
CA LEU A 262 9.95 0.07 -25.46
C LEU A 262 9.04 0.24 -26.68
N LYS A 263 8.46 -0.83 -27.17
CA LYS A 263 7.51 -0.82 -28.29
C LYS A 263 6.26 -0.02 -27.94
N THR A 264 5.62 -0.32 -26.81
CA THR A 264 4.40 0.39 -26.36
C THR A 264 4.63 1.89 -26.17
N ASN A 265 5.72 2.30 -25.52
CA ASN A 265 6.03 3.72 -25.32
C ASN A 265 6.38 4.42 -26.64
N SER A 266 7.09 3.74 -27.56
CA SER A 266 7.42 4.28 -28.86
C SER A 266 6.17 4.43 -29.74
N ASP A 267 5.30 3.41 -29.76
CA ASP A 267 4.04 3.46 -30.50
C ASP A 267 3.13 4.58 -29.96
N TYR A 268 3.08 4.73 -28.62
CA TYR A 268 2.32 5.82 -27.96
C TYR A 268 2.87 7.22 -28.35
N ILE A 269 4.19 7.43 -28.32
CA ILE A 269 4.79 8.70 -28.73
C ILE A 269 4.52 8.97 -30.21
N LEU A 270 4.59 7.95 -31.06
CA LEU A 270 4.31 8.08 -32.50
C LEU A 270 2.84 8.45 -32.75
N GLN A 271 1.91 7.82 -32.02
CA GLN A 271 0.49 8.17 -32.07
C GLN A 271 0.27 9.62 -31.64
N LEU A 272 0.84 10.03 -30.49
CA LEU A 272 0.73 11.38 -29.95
C LEU A 272 1.29 12.43 -30.93
N LEU A 273 2.41 12.13 -31.60
CA LEU A 273 2.95 12.96 -32.66
C LEU A 273 1.96 13.11 -33.83
N THR A 274 1.36 12.01 -34.27
CA THR A 274 0.38 12.02 -35.38
C THR A 274 -0.85 12.83 -35.04
N GLU A 275 -1.41 12.65 -33.84
CA GLU A 275 -2.58 13.39 -33.33
C GLU A 275 -2.31 14.90 -33.20
N ARG A 276 -1.06 15.31 -32.96
CA ARG A 276 -0.66 16.70 -32.79
C ARG A 276 -0.05 17.31 -34.04
N GLY A 277 -0.33 16.78 -35.21
CA GLY A 277 0.11 17.34 -36.50
C GLY A 277 1.59 17.13 -36.79
N GLY A 278 2.20 16.08 -36.23
CA GLY A 278 3.56 15.66 -36.56
C GLY A 278 4.67 16.31 -35.74
N SER A 279 4.34 17.10 -34.71
CA SER A 279 5.34 17.79 -33.88
C SER A 279 4.95 17.81 -32.41
N LEU A 280 5.94 17.61 -31.51
CA LEU A 280 5.80 17.83 -30.08
C LEU A 280 6.90 18.79 -29.60
N PRO A 281 6.57 19.77 -28.72
CA PRO A 281 7.54 20.71 -28.15
C PRO A 281 8.32 20.06 -27.00
N LEU A 282 8.82 18.83 -27.20
CA LEU A 282 9.59 18.03 -26.26
C LEU A 282 10.80 17.43 -26.98
N GLY A 283 11.99 17.65 -26.43
CA GLY A 283 13.23 17.12 -26.99
C GLY A 283 14.09 16.44 -25.89
N ASP A 284 15.32 16.12 -26.22
CA ASP A 284 16.25 15.45 -25.31
C ASP A 284 16.58 16.28 -24.06
N LYS A 285 16.51 17.64 -24.15
CA LYS A 285 16.79 18.55 -23.04
C LYS A 285 15.56 19.02 -22.26
N SER A 286 14.35 18.57 -22.62
CA SER A 286 13.12 18.94 -21.94
C SER A 286 13.13 18.53 -20.46
N SER A 287 12.45 19.30 -19.60
CA SER A 287 12.35 19.01 -18.17
C SER A 287 11.56 17.71 -17.91
N ALA A 288 11.66 17.15 -16.73
CA ALA A 288 10.87 15.97 -16.34
C ALA A 288 9.39 16.32 -16.22
N GLU A 289 9.11 17.54 -15.74
CA GLU A 289 7.77 18.09 -15.55
C GLU A 289 7.04 18.27 -16.90
N ASP A 290 7.70 18.90 -17.89
CA ASP A 290 7.12 19.11 -19.22
C ASP A 290 6.84 17.78 -19.93
N ILE A 291 7.76 16.82 -19.82
CA ILE A 291 7.61 15.50 -20.40
C ILE A 291 6.43 14.76 -19.73
N ALA A 292 6.35 14.75 -18.40
CA ALA A 292 5.26 14.10 -17.68
C ALA A 292 3.90 14.76 -17.98
N ALA A 293 3.83 16.08 -18.03
CA ALA A 293 2.62 16.82 -18.33
C ALA A 293 2.03 16.47 -19.70
N LEU A 294 2.89 16.36 -20.73
CA LEU A 294 2.46 16.12 -22.11
C LEU A 294 2.31 14.64 -22.47
N THR A 295 3.13 13.75 -21.90
CA THR A 295 3.21 12.34 -22.32
C THR A 295 2.84 11.34 -21.25
N LYS A 296 2.66 11.78 -19.99
CA LYS A 296 2.46 10.88 -18.84
C LYS A 296 3.58 9.83 -18.65
N LEU A 297 4.75 10.08 -19.26
CA LEU A 297 5.93 9.23 -19.14
C LEU A 297 6.97 9.89 -18.25
N SER A 298 7.76 9.06 -17.54
CA SER A 298 8.97 9.56 -16.89
C SER A 298 10.01 10.00 -17.95
N LYS A 299 10.89 10.96 -17.61
CA LYS A 299 11.96 11.42 -18.52
C LYS A 299 12.81 10.27 -19.05
N LYS A 300 13.10 9.26 -18.21
CA LYS A 300 13.83 8.04 -18.61
C LYS A 300 13.07 7.23 -19.66
N ALA A 301 11.76 6.99 -19.43
CA ALA A 301 10.90 6.26 -20.37
C ALA A 301 10.75 6.99 -21.70
N PHE A 302 10.54 8.31 -21.66
CA PHE A 302 10.46 9.17 -22.85
C PHE A 302 11.75 9.11 -23.67
N LYS A 303 12.92 9.33 -23.04
CA LYS A 303 14.23 9.27 -23.73
C LYS A 303 14.50 7.92 -24.39
N MET A 304 14.14 6.83 -23.74
CA MET A 304 14.27 5.50 -24.30
C MET A 304 13.37 5.31 -25.54
N ALA A 305 12.10 5.78 -25.46
CA ALA A 305 11.14 5.67 -26.55
C ALA A 305 11.57 6.49 -27.78
N ILE A 306 11.92 7.77 -27.58
CA ILE A 306 12.38 8.61 -28.71
C ILE A 306 13.69 8.11 -29.31
N GLY A 307 14.59 7.52 -28.51
CA GLY A 307 15.81 6.89 -29.01
C GLY A 307 15.54 5.71 -29.94
N VAL A 308 14.51 4.90 -29.66
CA VAL A 308 14.05 3.83 -30.55
C VAL A 308 13.49 4.38 -31.87
N LEU A 309 12.56 5.37 -31.77
CA LEU A 309 11.94 6.00 -32.93
C LEU A 309 12.97 6.70 -33.84
N TYR A 310 13.98 7.34 -33.24
CA TYR A 310 15.08 7.97 -33.97
C TYR A 310 15.94 6.94 -34.72
N LYS A 311 16.30 5.83 -34.07
CA LYS A 311 17.03 4.72 -34.69
C LYS A 311 16.25 4.10 -35.85
N GLN A 312 14.91 4.06 -35.75
CA GLN A 312 14.01 3.58 -36.81
C GLN A 312 13.76 4.62 -37.89
N ARG A 313 14.36 5.82 -37.81
CA ARG A 313 14.16 6.95 -38.71
C ARG A 313 12.68 7.39 -38.86
N LEU A 314 11.89 7.20 -37.79
CA LEU A 314 10.50 7.62 -37.78
C LEU A 314 10.30 9.05 -37.26
N ILE A 315 11.32 9.58 -36.58
CA ILE A 315 11.31 10.95 -36.04
C ILE A 315 12.64 11.65 -36.25
N GLU A 316 12.56 12.99 -36.29
CA GLU A 316 13.70 13.89 -36.18
C GLU A 316 13.76 14.50 -34.78
N LEU A 317 14.97 14.63 -34.22
CA LEU A 317 15.19 15.14 -32.87
C LEU A 317 15.90 16.48 -32.91
N THR A 318 15.35 17.43 -32.14
CA THR A 318 16.05 18.63 -31.73
C THR A 318 16.22 18.68 -30.23
N PRO A 319 17.00 19.59 -29.64
CA PRO A 319 17.12 19.72 -28.18
C PRO A 319 15.78 19.98 -27.47
N GLN A 320 14.79 20.60 -28.14
CA GLN A 320 13.54 21.08 -27.54
C GLN A 320 12.28 20.54 -28.22
N SER A 321 12.40 19.82 -29.36
CA SER A 321 11.25 19.29 -30.09
C SER A 321 11.57 17.96 -30.77
N ILE A 322 10.51 17.20 -31.05
CA ILE A 322 10.54 16.01 -31.89
C ILE A 322 9.53 16.19 -33.03
N HIS A 323 9.86 15.73 -34.23
CA HIS A 323 9.05 15.82 -35.42
C HIS A 323 8.95 14.46 -36.09
N LEU A 324 7.80 14.16 -36.74
CA LEU A 324 7.71 13.01 -37.63
C LEU A 324 8.69 13.21 -38.80
N ALA A 325 9.47 12.17 -39.09
CA ALA A 325 10.33 12.19 -40.28
C ALA A 325 9.48 12.28 -41.55
N LYS A 326 9.84 13.18 -42.47
CA LYS A 326 9.21 13.24 -43.79
C LYS A 326 9.47 11.92 -44.51
N ARG A 327 8.41 11.21 -44.87
CA ARG A 327 8.54 10.08 -45.80
C ARG A 327 8.81 10.67 -47.17
N GLU A 328 10.02 10.45 -47.71
CA GLU A 328 10.29 10.66 -49.14
C GLU A 328 9.49 9.66 -49.98
#